data_d5e418165b4470cf04102010a21f2f04
#
_entry.id   d5e418165b4470cf04102010a21f2f04
#
_cell.length_a   1.000
_cell.length_b   1.000
_cell.length_c   1.000
_cell.angle_alpha   90.00
_cell.angle_beta   90.00
_cell.angle_gamma   90.00
#
_symmetry.space_group_name_H-M   'P 1'
#
loop_
_entity.id
_entity.type
_entity.pdbx_description
1 polymer ?
#
loop_
_entity_poly.entity_id
_entity_poly.type
_entity_poly.pdbx_seq_one_letter_code
_entity_poly.pdbx_strand_id
1 'polypeptide(L)'
;MLEPVLGNATVEKILFALEVYGQGYPAGLAKLFGIPVNGIQQQLKRLEDGSVVVSLIVGRTRLYQFNPRYAFLKELKALIQKALQYLPEKEIQKYYIKRTRPRRKGKPL
;
A
#
# COMPACT_ATOMS: atom_id res chain seq x y z
N MET A 1 -0.25 1.09 -14.97
CA MET A 1 -0.96 2.38 -15.13
C MET A 1 -0.09 3.55 -14.77
N LEU A 2 0.46 3.62 -13.57
CA LEU A 2 1.33 4.72 -13.15
C LEU A 2 2.82 4.38 -13.17
N GLU A 3 3.18 3.23 -13.71
CA GLU A 3 4.57 2.79 -13.75
C GLU A 3 5.51 3.82 -14.39
N PRO A 4 5.12 4.46 -15.49
CA PRO A 4 6.02 5.45 -16.09
C PRO A 4 6.29 6.65 -15.20
N VAL A 5 5.35 7.00 -14.32
CA VAL A 5 5.51 8.13 -13.40
C VAL A 5 6.20 7.70 -12.12
N LEU A 6 5.84 6.55 -11.59
CA LEU A 6 6.33 6.09 -10.29
C LEU A 6 7.62 5.28 -10.36
N GLY A 7 7.94 4.76 -11.53
CA GLY A 7 9.17 4.04 -11.76
C GLY A 7 9.03 2.55 -12.01
N ASN A 8 8.05 1.91 -11.38
CA ASN A 8 7.80 0.49 -11.62
C ASN A 8 6.45 0.07 -11.05
N ALA A 9 6.04 -1.14 -11.40
CA ALA A 9 4.74 -1.66 -11.01
C ALA A 9 4.67 -1.99 -9.51
N THR A 10 5.80 -2.37 -8.92
CA THR A 10 5.82 -2.72 -7.49
C THR A 10 5.51 -1.50 -6.62
N VAL A 11 6.13 -0.36 -6.93
CA VAL A 11 5.86 0.89 -6.21
C VAL A 11 4.39 1.27 -6.33
N GLU A 12 3.85 1.15 -7.53
CA GLU A 12 2.44 1.46 -7.76
C GLU A 12 1.53 0.62 -6.86
N LYS A 13 1.77 -0.69 -6.82
CA LYS A 13 0.98 -1.59 -5.99
C LYS A 13 1.09 -1.26 -4.51
N ILE A 14 2.30 -0.94 -4.05
CA ILE A 14 2.52 -0.57 -2.65
C ILE A 14 1.72 0.68 -2.30
N LEU A 15 1.79 1.71 -3.15
CA LEU A 15 1.10 2.97 -2.87
C LEU A 15 -0.41 2.79 -2.91
N PHE A 16 -0.92 1.98 -3.83
CA PHE A 16 -2.35 1.66 -3.84
C PHE A 16 -2.77 0.96 -2.55
N ALA A 17 -1.97 -0.01 -2.10
CA ALA A 17 -2.28 -0.75 -0.88
C ALA A 17 -2.25 0.16 0.35
N LEU A 18 -1.27 1.05 0.44
CA LEU A 18 -1.21 1.99 1.56
C LEU A 18 -2.39 2.95 1.55
N GLU A 19 -2.87 3.34 0.38
CA GLU A 19 -4.05 4.19 0.29
C GLU A 19 -5.30 3.46 0.74
N VAL A 20 -5.47 2.22 0.31
CA VAL A 20 -6.68 1.46 0.62
C VAL A 20 -6.69 0.98 2.06
N TYR A 21 -5.57 0.47 2.55
CA TYR A 21 -5.51 -0.18 3.87
C TYR A 21 -4.97 0.73 4.97
N GLY A 22 -4.37 1.85 4.60
CA GLY A 22 -3.82 2.81 5.56
C GLY A 22 -2.41 2.48 6.02
N GLN A 23 -2.02 1.22 5.95
CA GLN A 23 -0.71 0.78 6.42
C GLN A 23 -0.41 -0.59 5.82
N GLY A 24 0.86 -1.00 5.91
CA GLY A 24 1.24 -2.32 5.45
C GLY A 24 2.62 -2.69 5.95
N TYR A 25 2.90 -3.98 5.99
CA TYR A 25 4.22 -4.46 6.33
C TYR A 25 4.71 -5.39 5.22
N PRO A 26 6.05 -5.50 5.07
CA PRO A 26 6.62 -6.12 3.87
C PRO A 26 6.10 -7.53 3.58
N ALA A 27 6.04 -8.39 4.59
CA ALA A 27 5.60 -9.78 4.38
C ALA A 27 4.14 -9.84 3.93
N GLY A 28 3.29 -8.97 4.51
CA GLY A 28 1.88 -8.94 4.14
C GLY A 28 1.68 -8.44 2.72
N LEU A 29 2.41 -7.40 2.34
CA LEU A 29 2.33 -6.86 0.98
C LEU A 29 2.88 -7.87 -0.04
N ALA A 30 3.97 -8.54 0.29
CA ALA A 30 4.53 -9.57 -0.57
C ALA A 30 3.51 -10.69 -0.82
N LYS A 31 2.84 -11.11 0.23
CA LYS A 31 1.83 -12.16 0.13
C LYS A 31 0.63 -11.69 -0.68
N LEU A 32 0.18 -10.46 -0.44
CA LEU A 32 -0.97 -9.91 -1.13
C LEU A 32 -0.77 -9.89 -2.64
N PHE A 33 0.41 -9.46 -3.09
CA PHE A 33 0.68 -9.28 -4.51
C PHE A 33 1.42 -10.44 -5.17
N GLY A 34 1.85 -11.44 -4.39
CA GLY A 34 2.64 -12.54 -4.94
C GLY A 34 4.00 -12.08 -5.43
N ILE A 35 4.60 -11.12 -4.75
CA ILE A 35 5.91 -10.56 -5.10
C ILE A 35 6.91 -10.95 -4.01
N PRO A 36 8.15 -11.32 -4.36
CA PRO A 36 9.15 -11.62 -3.34
C PRO A 36 9.33 -10.46 -2.36
N VAL A 37 9.49 -10.78 -1.09
CA VAL A 37 9.57 -9.76 -0.04
C VAL A 37 10.74 -8.79 -0.27
N ASN A 38 11.84 -9.28 -0.87
CA ASN A 38 12.98 -8.41 -1.19
C ASN A 38 12.58 -7.23 -2.07
N GLY A 39 11.78 -7.50 -3.09
CA GLY A 39 11.32 -6.45 -4.01
C GLY A 39 10.46 -5.43 -3.30
N ILE A 40 9.60 -5.90 -2.42
CA ILE A 40 8.77 -5.01 -1.61
C ILE A 40 9.65 -4.16 -0.68
N GLN A 41 10.60 -4.79 0.01
CA GLN A 41 11.47 -4.08 0.95
C GLN A 41 12.32 -3.01 0.27
N GLN A 42 12.84 -3.31 -0.92
CA GLN A 42 13.63 -2.33 -1.67
C GLN A 42 12.81 -1.10 -2.00
N GLN A 43 11.57 -1.28 -2.43
CA GLN A 43 10.74 -0.15 -2.80
C GLN A 43 10.27 0.62 -1.57
N LEU A 44 9.95 -0.05 -0.49
CA LEU A 44 9.59 0.63 0.76
C LEU A 44 10.75 1.45 1.30
N LYS A 45 11.97 0.91 1.23
CA LYS A 45 13.15 1.65 1.65
C LYS A 45 13.34 2.90 0.80
N ARG A 46 13.18 2.78 -0.51
CA ARG A 46 13.30 3.91 -1.42
C ARG A 46 12.26 4.99 -1.08
N LEU A 47 11.03 4.58 -0.83
CA LEU A 47 9.97 5.51 -0.45
C LEU A 47 10.25 6.17 0.91
N GLU A 48 10.79 5.41 1.85
CA GLU A 48 11.12 5.95 3.16
C GLU A 48 12.29 6.91 3.07
N ASP A 49 13.31 6.57 2.30
CA ASP A 49 14.46 7.46 2.08
C ASP A 49 14.02 8.78 1.43
N GLY A 50 12.98 8.74 0.60
CA GLY A 50 12.43 9.94 -0.02
C GLY A 50 11.35 10.63 0.81
N SER A 51 11.14 10.20 2.04
CA SER A 51 10.18 10.78 2.99
C SER A 51 8.72 10.63 2.57
N VAL A 52 8.44 9.76 1.61
CA VAL A 52 7.06 9.50 1.18
C VAL A 52 6.32 8.69 2.24
N VAL A 53 7.01 7.72 2.84
CA VAL A 53 6.44 6.88 3.89
C VAL A 53 7.32 6.94 5.13
N VAL A 54 6.72 6.58 6.25
CA VAL A 54 7.43 6.40 7.52
C VAL A 54 7.13 4.99 8.02
N SER A 55 8.00 4.49 8.88
CA SER A 55 7.80 3.16 9.44
C SER A 55 7.96 3.19 10.94
N LEU A 56 7.34 2.23 11.61
CA LEU A 56 7.53 2.02 13.04
C LEU A 56 7.55 0.52 13.31
N ILE A 57 8.24 0.14 14.37
CA ILE A 57 8.34 -1.24 14.77
C ILE A 57 7.11 -1.60 15.61
N VAL A 58 6.41 -2.65 15.19
CA VAL A 58 5.27 -3.19 15.93
C VAL A 58 5.56 -4.66 16.13
N GLY A 59 5.90 -5.04 17.37
CA GLY A 59 6.35 -6.39 17.64
C GLY A 59 7.65 -6.66 16.89
N ARG A 60 7.63 -7.64 16.01
CA ARG A 60 8.80 -8.02 15.20
C ARG A 60 8.71 -7.52 13.78
N THR A 61 7.71 -6.72 13.48
CA THR A 61 7.50 -6.25 12.11
C THR A 61 7.69 -4.75 12.04
N ARG A 62 8.01 -4.28 10.85
CA ARG A 62 8.10 -2.86 10.56
C ARG A 62 6.89 -2.48 9.74
N LEU A 63 6.07 -1.62 10.30
CA LEU A 63 4.82 -1.18 9.69
C LEU A 63 5.04 0.12 8.97
N TYR A 64 4.62 0.20 7.72
CA TYR A 64 4.79 1.38 6.87
C TYR A 64 3.46 2.07 6.65
N GLN A 65 3.50 3.39 6.58
CA GLN A 65 2.34 4.21 6.26
C GLN A 65 2.81 5.49 5.61
N PHE A 66 1.88 6.22 4.97
CA PHE A 66 2.24 7.50 4.40
C PHE A 66 2.77 8.43 5.48
N ASN A 67 3.78 9.22 5.12
CA ASN A 67 4.33 10.23 6.03
C ASN A 67 3.41 11.44 6.02
N PRO A 68 2.73 11.77 7.13
CA PRO A 68 1.82 12.90 7.15
C PRO A 68 2.50 14.24 6.91
N ARG A 69 3.83 14.28 7.01
CA ARG A 69 4.61 15.51 6.79
C ARG A 69 5.23 15.60 5.40
N TYR A 70 4.95 14.61 4.53
CA TYR A 70 5.47 14.67 3.17
C TYR A 70 4.83 15.84 2.43
N ALA A 71 5.69 16.73 1.88
CA ALA A 71 5.23 17.98 1.30
C ALA A 71 4.20 17.79 0.17
N PHE A 72 4.30 16.70 -0.56
CA PHE A 72 3.43 16.44 -1.72
C PHE A 72 2.40 15.35 -1.44
N LEU A 73 2.12 15.08 -0.16
CA LEU A 73 1.24 13.96 0.19
C LEU A 73 -0.16 14.14 -0.37
N LYS A 74 -0.71 15.34 -0.26
CA LYS A 74 -2.06 15.63 -0.74
C LYS A 74 -2.17 15.33 -2.24
N GLU A 75 -1.20 15.81 -2.99
CA GLU A 75 -1.18 15.62 -4.45
C GLU A 75 -0.95 14.16 -4.82
N LEU A 76 -0.06 13.50 -4.11
CA LEU A 76 0.21 12.08 -4.35
C LEU A 76 -1.03 11.23 -4.07
N LYS A 77 -1.69 11.46 -2.94
CA LYS A 77 -2.90 10.73 -2.59
C LYS A 77 -4.01 10.99 -3.59
N ALA A 78 -4.14 12.23 -4.07
CA ALA A 78 -5.13 12.57 -5.08
C ALA A 78 -4.87 11.79 -6.38
N LEU A 79 -3.62 11.71 -6.78
CA LEU A 79 -3.24 10.96 -7.97
C LEU A 79 -3.58 9.47 -7.80
N ILE A 80 -3.22 8.92 -6.65
CA ILE A 80 -3.47 7.51 -6.36
C ILE A 80 -4.96 7.21 -6.31
N GLN A 81 -5.73 8.07 -5.66
CA GLN A 81 -7.18 7.90 -5.56
C GLN A 81 -7.83 7.94 -6.93
N LYS A 82 -7.38 8.85 -7.79
CA LYS A 82 -7.90 8.93 -9.14
C LYS A 82 -7.54 7.68 -9.93
N ALA A 83 -6.30 7.22 -9.82
CA ALA A 83 -5.85 6.03 -10.53
C ALA A 83 -6.64 4.80 -10.12
N LEU A 84 -6.96 4.68 -8.83
CA LEU A 84 -7.75 3.55 -8.34
C LEU A 84 -9.12 3.48 -9.02
N GLN A 85 -9.69 4.62 -9.41
CA GLN A 85 -10.98 4.64 -10.09
C GLN A 85 -10.90 4.07 -11.51
N TYR A 86 -9.70 4.01 -12.08
CA TYR A 86 -9.50 3.51 -13.43
C TYR A 86 -9.01 2.07 -13.48
N LEU A 87 -8.77 1.45 -12.32
CA LEU A 87 -8.35 0.05 -12.29
C LEU A 87 -9.50 -0.86 -12.70
N PRO A 88 -9.19 -1.97 -13.40
CA PRO A 88 -10.22 -2.97 -13.70
C PRO A 88 -10.86 -3.50 -12.40
N GLU A 89 -12.15 -3.74 -12.47
CA GLU A 89 -12.89 -4.25 -11.31
C GLU A 89 -12.27 -5.54 -10.76
N LYS A 90 -11.79 -6.39 -11.65
CA LYS A 90 -11.17 -7.65 -11.27
C LYS A 90 -9.94 -7.43 -10.38
N GLU A 91 -9.14 -6.40 -10.71
CA GLU A 91 -7.94 -6.09 -9.96
C GLU A 91 -8.28 -5.48 -8.60
N ILE A 92 -9.30 -4.62 -8.56
CA ILE A 92 -9.79 -4.05 -7.30
C ILE A 92 -10.27 -5.16 -6.37
N GLN A 93 -11.06 -6.08 -6.89
CA GLN A 93 -11.58 -7.19 -6.09
C GLN A 93 -10.45 -8.09 -5.57
N LYS A 94 -9.41 -8.26 -6.37
CA LYS A 94 -8.32 -9.16 -5.99
C LYS A 94 -7.40 -8.56 -4.92
N TYR A 95 -7.09 -7.26 -5.00
CA TYR A 95 -6.04 -6.67 -4.19
C TYR A 95 -6.49 -5.55 -3.26
N TYR A 96 -7.55 -4.84 -3.59
CA TYR A 96 -7.81 -3.54 -2.97
C TYR A 96 -9.17 -3.45 -2.30
N ILE A 97 -9.69 -4.56 -1.84
CA ILE A 97 -10.94 -4.57 -1.08
C ILE A 97 -10.62 -4.47 0.40
N LYS A 98 -11.06 -3.39 1.02
CA LYS A 98 -10.90 -3.21 2.44
C LYS A 98 -12.05 -3.89 3.16
N ARG A 99 -11.73 -4.79 4.07
CA ARG A 99 -12.75 -5.45 4.87
C ARG A 99 -13.20 -4.53 5.98
N THR A 100 -14.49 -4.27 6.03
CA THR A 100 -15.03 -3.35 7.00
C THR A 100 -15.88 -4.02 8.05
N ARG A 101 -16.35 -5.25 7.81
CA ARG A 101 -17.21 -5.91 8.79
C ARG A 101 -16.35 -6.71 9.77
N PRO A 102 -16.85 -6.84 11.04
CA PRO A 102 -16.16 -7.67 12.02
C PRO A 102 -16.27 -9.12 11.63
N ARG A 103 -15.46 -9.85 12.11
CA ARG A 103 -15.50 -11.22 11.82
C ARG A 103 -16.23 -12.04 12.75
N ARG A 104 -16.85 -12.09 12.65
CA ARG A 104 -17.49 -12.53 13.41
C ARG A 104 -17.87 -13.11 14.12
N LYS A 105 -18.26 -13.08 13.86
CA LYS A 105 -18.64 -13.27 14.39
C LYS A 105 -19.02 -13.90 14.81
N GLY A 106 -18.92 -13.64 14.43
CA GLY A 106 -19.15 -14.04 14.69
C GLY A 106 -19.48 -14.17 14.95
N LYS A 107 -19.61 -14.25 14.65
CA LYS A 107 -19.99 -14.13 14.81
C LYS A 107 -20.19 -13.92 15.20
N PRO A 108 -20.23 -14.00 15.19
CA PRO A 108 -20.42 -13.57 15.40
C PRO A 108 -20.62 -13.42 15.58
N LEU A 109 -20.56 -13.43 15.09
CA LEU A 109 -20.68 -13.16 15.27
C LEU A 109 -20.84 -13.38 15.58
#